data_f7786a92e85fdd344476109b7afce63a
#
_entry.id   f7786a92e85fdd344476109b7afce63a
#
_cell.length_a   1.000
_cell.length_b   1.000
_cell.length_c   1.000
_cell.angle_alpha   90.00
_cell.angle_beta   90.00
_cell.angle_gamma   90.00
#
_symmetry.space_group_name_H-M   'P 1'
#
loop_
_entity.id
_entity.type
_entity.pdbx_description
1 polymer ?
#
loop_
_entity_poly.entity_id
_entity_poly.type
_entity_poly.pdbx_seq_one_letter_code
_entity_poly.pdbx_strand_id
1 'polypeptide(L)'
;MNNQYYDCYVEKKEYEKSFWESLGKPKYISAPMVDLSELPFRLLCRKYNCDLTFTPMLHSKNFVEHEKYRKGYFKSCDMDKPVIAQFCGNDSKILLEAINFIKDDVNAVDINLGCPQQIAKKGNYGAFLLHKHDEVVNLISDITNNCVIPITCKIRKIDNDYQKTLNLCYDLQSRGIKMITVHGRTKEEKGINIKQCDYEIIRIIKERLNIPIIANGSIEHFEDIKKCLNYTKADAVMCAEILLEKPYFFSNKNIDAVNIVNEYFELYLKYESNTKYLKGHLFKFLYKYFQVHTDLRDLLNNCHTLNDYINFKNVLNERKNMGTLTETSYSWYRRYRKDI
;
A
#
# COMPACT_ATOMS: atom_id res chain seq x y z
N MET A 1 10.37 21.61 -35.00
CA MET A 1 8.95 21.31 -35.18
C MET A 1 8.23 21.58 -33.86
N ASN A 2 7.21 22.40 -33.91
CA ASN A 2 6.66 23.18 -32.80
C ASN A 2 6.13 22.36 -31.62
N ASN A 3 6.65 22.67 -30.43
CA ASN A 3 6.12 22.31 -29.12
C ASN A 3 4.83 23.10 -28.83
N GLN A 4 3.72 22.74 -29.46
CA GLN A 4 2.45 23.48 -29.37
C GLN A 4 1.32 22.70 -28.68
N TYR A 5 1.65 21.76 -27.81
CA TYR A 5 0.66 21.07 -26.99
C TYR A 5 1.06 21.20 -25.52
N TYR A 6 0.25 21.85 -24.72
CA TYR A 6 0.25 21.93 -23.25
C TYR A 6 0.49 23.30 -22.60
N ASP A 7 -0.16 24.34 -23.11
CA ASP A 7 -0.40 25.57 -22.34
C ASP A 7 -1.89 25.76 -21.99
N CYS A 8 -2.60 24.67 -21.68
CA CYS A 8 -3.90 24.78 -21.03
C CYS A 8 -3.70 24.81 -19.52
N TYR A 9 -3.61 25.99 -18.94
CA TYR A 9 -3.85 26.21 -17.52
C TYR A 9 -5.29 25.76 -17.21
N VAL A 10 -5.45 24.55 -16.67
CA VAL A 10 -6.74 24.13 -16.14
C VAL A 10 -6.94 24.82 -14.80
N GLU A 11 -7.92 25.71 -14.71
CA GLU A 11 -8.33 26.32 -13.45
C GLU A 11 -8.58 25.24 -12.41
N LYS A 12 -7.97 25.36 -11.22
CA LYS A 12 -8.15 24.44 -10.10
C LYS A 12 -9.59 24.43 -9.66
N LYS A 13 -10.35 23.40 -10.00
CA LYS A 13 -11.75 23.28 -9.59
C LYS A 13 -11.84 23.00 -8.08
N GLU A 14 -12.69 23.75 -7.40
CA GLU A 14 -13.00 23.63 -5.96
C GLU A 14 -13.41 22.21 -5.52
N TYR A 15 -13.95 21.42 -6.45
CA TYR A 15 -14.41 20.05 -6.27
C TYR A 15 -13.31 19.04 -5.88
N GLU A 16 -12.08 19.23 -6.34
CA GLU A 16 -10.96 18.29 -6.05
C GLU A 16 -10.38 18.51 -4.66
N LYS A 17 -10.52 19.70 -4.11
CA LYS A 17 -10.17 20.00 -2.72
C LYS A 17 -11.07 19.26 -1.72
N SER A 18 -12.33 19.06 -2.07
CA SER A 18 -13.29 18.44 -1.14
C SER A 18 -13.02 16.98 -0.86
N PHE A 19 -12.54 16.17 -1.83
CA PHE A 19 -12.19 14.76 -1.60
C PHE A 19 -10.99 14.60 -0.67
N TRP A 20 -9.90 15.34 -0.92
CA TRP A 20 -8.71 15.28 -0.07
C TRP A 20 -9.00 15.78 1.35
N GLU A 21 -9.84 16.78 1.46
CA GLU A 21 -10.30 17.33 2.74
C GLU A 21 -11.20 16.34 3.48
N SER A 22 -12.07 15.62 2.78
CA SER A 22 -12.91 14.58 3.38
C SER A 22 -12.11 13.41 3.97
N LEU A 23 -10.90 13.16 3.46
CA LEU A 23 -9.96 12.19 4.01
C LEU A 23 -9.12 12.74 5.20
N GLY A 24 -9.29 14.02 5.57
CA GLY A 24 -8.51 14.68 6.61
C GLY A 24 -7.12 15.15 6.18
N LYS A 25 -6.86 15.32 4.87
CA LYS A 25 -5.56 15.73 4.30
C LYS A 25 -4.41 14.83 4.78
N PRO A 26 -4.49 13.51 4.59
CA PRO A 26 -3.54 12.55 5.15
C PRO A 26 -2.12 12.79 4.63
N LYS A 27 -1.12 12.72 5.52
CA LYS A 27 0.29 12.84 5.17
C LYS A 27 1.01 11.49 5.15
N TYR A 28 0.58 10.57 6.00
CA TYR A 28 1.22 9.26 6.23
C TYR A 28 0.24 8.15 5.83
N ILE A 29 0.60 7.40 4.79
CA ILE A 29 -0.30 6.44 4.17
C ILE A 29 0.33 5.04 4.17
N SER A 30 -0.41 4.03 4.64
CA SER A 30 0.01 2.63 4.49
C SER A 30 -0.40 2.08 3.13
N ALA A 31 0.55 1.45 2.43
CA ALA A 31 0.33 0.89 1.10
C ALA A 31 -0.56 -0.37 1.13
N PRO A 32 -1.30 -0.64 0.05
CA PRO A 32 -1.93 -1.94 -0.16
C PRO A 32 -0.87 -3.04 -0.32
N MET A 33 -0.95 -4.08 0.50
CA MET A 33 -0.01 -5.20 0.51
C MET A 33 -0.78 -6.52 0.58
N VAL A 34 -0.62 -7.37 -0.45
CA VAL A 34 -1.28 -8.68 -0.49
C VAL A 34 -0.85 -9.49 0.73
N ASP A 35 -1.83 -10.04 1.45
CA ASP A 35 -1.68 -10.83 2.68
C ASP A 35 -0.96 -10.10 3.85
N LEU A 36 -0.76 -8.77 3.79
CA LEU A 36 0.04 -8.02 4.76
C LEU A 36 -0.52 -6.61 5.06
N SER A 37 -1.73 -6.26 4.63
CA SER A 37 -2.45 -5.02 5.03
C SER A 37 -3.90 -5.31 5.42
N GLU A 38 -4.11 -6.43 6.11
CA GLU A 38 -5.39 -6.79 6.71
C GLU A 38 -5.75 -5.87 7.88
N LEU A 39 -6.99 -5.94 8.34
CA LEU A 39 -7.54 -5.00 9.32
C LEU A 39 -6.70 -4.85 10.60
N PRO A 40 -6.25 -5.91 11.31
CA PRO A 40 -5.41 -5.75 12.49
C PRO A 40 -4.12 -4.97 12.23
N PHE A 41 -3.45 -5.22 11.11
CA PHE A 41 -2.24 -4.51 10.75
C PHE A 41 -2.51 -3.03 10.44
N ARG A 42 -3.59 -2.71 9.72
CA ARG A 42 -3.95 -1.32 9.45
C ARG A 42 -4.24 -0.56 10.74
N LEU A 43 -4.98 -1.17 11.67
CA LEU A 43 -5.26 -0.57 12.97
C LEU A 43 -4.00 -0.36 13.82
N LEU A 44 -3.05 -1.31 13.75
CA LEU A 44 -1.75 -1.15 14.40
C LEU A 44 -0.98 0.05 13.81
N CYS A 45 -0.94 0.20 12.49
CA CYS A 45 -0.31 1.36 11.85
C CYS A 45 -1.01 2.68 12.25
N ARG A 46 -2.36 2.69 12.34
CA ARG A 46 -3.12 3.87 12.78
C ARG A 46 -2.79 4.29 14.21
N LYS A 47 -2.64 3.35 15.13
CA LYS A 47 -2.19 3.63 16.51
C LYS A 47 -0.89 4.44 16.53
N TYR A 48 -0.11 4.34 15.47
CA TYR A 48 1.19 4.97 15.31
C TYR A 48 1.23 6.02 14.19
N ASN A 49 0.18 6.83 14.08
CA ASN A 49 0.09 8.02 13.21
C ASN A 49 -0.02 7.71 11.70
N CYS A 50 -0.52 6.55 11.30
CA CYS A 50 -0.93 6.36 9.91
C CYS A 50 -2.29 7.04 9.69
N ASP A 51 -2.34 8.05 8.80
CA ASP A 51 -3.54 8.86 8.58
C ASP A 51 -4.55 8.18 7.65
N LEU A 52 -4.07 7.45 6.64
CA LEU A 52 -4.88 6.76 5.64
C LEU A 52 -4.34 5.36 5.40
N THR A 53 -5.25 4.39 5.36
CA THR A 53 -4.90 2.99 5.13
C THR A 53 -5.51 2.48 3.83
N PHE A 54 -4.85 1.46 3.26
CA PHE A 54 -5.36 0.72 2.12
C PHE A 54 -5.58 -0.74 2.48
N THR A 55 -6.67 -1.33 2.00
CA THR A 55 -6.88 -2.79 2.11
C THR A 55 -5.80 -3.56 1.34
N PRO A 56 -5.64 -4.87 1.54
CA PRO A 56 -4.93 -5.70 0.58
C PRO A 56 -5.52 -5.52 -0.83
N MET A 57 -4.70 -5.77 -1.85
CA MET A 57 -5.19 -5.81 -3.22
C MET A 57 -6.19 -6.96 -3.40
N LEU A 58 -7.43 -6.65 -3.71
CA LEU A 58 -8.53 -7.57 -3.90
C LEU A 58 -8.71 -7.87 -5.40
N HIS A 59 -8.82 -9.15 -5.76
CA HIS A 59 -9.11 -9.53 -7.15
C HIS A 59 -10.60 -9.40 -7.43
N SER A 60 -11.01 -8.45 -8.29
CA SER A 60 -12.41 -8.09 -8.51
C SER A 60 -13.30 -9.29 -8.86
N LYS A 61 -12.89 -10.15 -9.81
CA LYS A 61 -13.64 -11.33 -10.20
C LYS A 61 -13.84 -12.32 -9.04
N ASN A 62 -12.77 -12.65 -8.30
CA ASN A 62 -12.89 -13.53 -7.15
C ASN A 62 -13.78 -12.91 -6.05
N PHE A 63 -13.72 -11.59 -5.92
CA PHE A 63 -14.54 -10.87 -4.94
C PHE A 63 -16.02 -10.94 -5.23
N VAL A 64 -16.40 -10.87 -6.50
CA VAL A 64 -17.78 -11.03 -6.97
C VAL A 64 -18.23 -12.48 -6.87
N GLU A 65 -17.47 -13.40 -7.45
CA GLU A 65 -17.89 -14.79 -7.64
C GLU A 65 -17.80 -15.65 -6.36
N HIS A 66 -16.94 -15.30 -5.39
CA HIS A 66 -16.65 -16.14 -4.23
C HIS A 66 -16.87 -15.44 -2.89
N GLU A 67 -18.00 -15.68 -2.25
CA GLU A 67 -18.34 -15.09 -0.94
C GLU A 67 -17.30 -15.39 0.15
N LYS A 68 -16.75 -16.61 0.17
CA LYS A 68 -15.68 -16.99 1.11
C LYS A 68 -14.42 -16.14 0.92
N TYR A 69 -14.08 -15.83 -0.33
CA TYR A 69 -12.97 -14.92 -0.64
C TYR A 69 -13.29 -13.52 -0.10
N ARG A 70 -14.46 -12.97 -0.43
CA ARG A 70 -14.88 -11.64 0.01
C ARG A 70 -14.83 -11.50 1.52
N LYS A 71 -15.46 -12.40 2.27
CA LYS A 71 -15.47 -12.40 3.73
C LYS A 71 -14.09 -12.64 4.36
N GLY A 72 -13.21 -13.40 3.68
CA GLY A 72 -11.87 -13.72 4.18
C GLY A 72 -10.83 -12.63 3.93
N TYR A 73 -10.98 -11.82 2.88
CA TYR A 73 -9.97 -10.84 2.47
C TYR A 73 -10.38 -9.38 2.71
N PHE A 74 -11.68 -9.10 2.81
CA PHE A 74 -12.17 -7.76 3.12
C PHE A 74 -12.79 -7.72 4.51
N LYS A 75 -12.20 -6.93 5.38
CA LYS A 75 -12.75 -6.53 6.68
C LYS A 75 -12.41 -5.07 6.91
N SER A 76 -13.36 -4.32 7.47
CA SER A 76 -13.19 -2.94 7.90
C SER A 76 -13.99 -2.69 9.18
N CYS A 77 -13.74 -1.57 9.85
CA CYS A 77 -14.51 -1.09 10.98
C CYS A 77 -14.36 0.44 11.08
N ASP A 78 -15.15 1.10 11.94
CA ASP A 78 -15.11 2.56 12.04
C ASP A 78 -13.75 3.11 12.46
N MET A 79 -12.99 2.39 13.27
CA MET A 79 -11.64 2.78 13.67
C MET A 79 -10.62 2.70 12.51
N ASP A 80 -10.96 2.03 11.41
CA ASP A 80 -10.11 1.90 10.22
C ASP A 80 -10.31 3.07 9.23
N LYS A 81 -11.32 3.91 9.43
CA LYS A 81 -11.62 5.06 8.55
C LYS A 81 -10.71 6.26 8.83
N PRO A 82 -10.27 6.99 7.77
CA PRO A 82 -10.55 6.78 6.36
C PRO A 82 -9.76 5.61 5.76
N VAL A 83 -10.42 4.73 5.02
CA VAL A 83 -9.82 3.57 4.37
C VAL A 83 -10.18 3.54 2.87
N ILE A 84 -9.22 3.14 2.04
CA ILE A 84 -9.39 2.94 0.61
C ILE A 84 -9.24 1.45 0.30
N ALA A 85 -10.24 0.86 -0.36
CA ALA A 85 -10.13 -0.52 -0.83
C ALA A 85 -9.43 -0.56 -2.19
N GLN A 86 -8.41 -1.43 -2.33
CA GLN A 86 -7.74 -1.59 -3.62
C GLN A 86 -8.23 -2.83 -4.36
N PHE A 87 -8.69 -2.65 -5.60
CA PHE A 87 -9.01 -3.73 -6.51
C PHE A 87 -8.00 -3.86 -7.65
N CYS A 88 -7.84 -5.09 -8.13
CA CYS A 88 -7.23 -5.37 -9.43
C CYS A 88 -8.22 -6.09 -10.33
N GLY A 89 -8.16 -5.78 -11.61
CA GLY A 89 -9.02 -6.32 -12.67
C GLY A 89 -8.86 -5.53 -13.96
N ASN A 90 -9.50 -6.00 -15.01
CA ASN A 90 -9.49 -5.39 -16.35
C ASN A 90 -10.88 -5.37 -17.01
N ASP A 91 -11.91 -5.67 -16.24
CA ASP A 91 -13.32 -5.63 -16.68
C ASP A 91 -14.08 -4.62 -15.80
N SER A 92 -14.59 -3.56 -16.43
CA SER A 92 -15.29 -2.47 -15.75
C SER A 92 -16.57 -2.91 -15.05
N LYS A 93 -17.31 -3.84 -15.63
CA LYS A 93 -18.57 -4.34 -15.06
C LYS A 93 -18.31 -5.13 -13.78
N ILE A 94 -17.32 -6.03 -13.83
CA ILE A 94 -16.92 -6.82 -12.65
C ILE A 94 -16.36 -5.90 -11.55
N LEU A 95 -15.57 -4.88 -11.90
CA LEU A 95 -15.05 -3.91 -10.94
C LEU A 95 -16.19 -3.09 -10.29
N LEU A 96 -17.16 -2.62 -11.07
CA LEU A 96 -18.34 -1.91 -10.54
C LEU A 96 -19.17 -2.78 -9.61
N GLU A 97 -19.38 -4.05 -9.96
CA GLU A 97 -20.08 -5.01 -9.10
C GLU A 97 -19.31 -5.25 -7.79
N ALA A 98 -17.97 -5.44 -7.87
CA ALA A 98 -17.12 -5.57 -6.69
C ALA A 98 -17.19 -4.34 -5.78
N ILE A 99 -17.15 -3.13 -6.36
CA ILE A 99 -17.26 -1.86 -5.64
C ILE A 99 -18.61 -1.75 -4.93
N ASN A 100 -19.70 -2.16 -5.58
CA ASN A 100 -21.04 -2.09 -5.01
C ASN A 100 -21.19 -2.90 -3.71
N PHE A 101 -20.42 -3.98 -3.53
CA PHE A 101 -20.42 -4.75 -2.28
C PHE A 101 -19.85 -4.01 -1.07
N ILE A 102 -18.99 -2.98 -1.29
CA ILE A 102 -18.21 -2.36 -0.21
C ILE A 102 -18.29 -0.83 -0.18
N LYS A 103 -19.08 -0.22 -1.04
CA LYS A 103 -19.14 1.25 -1.20
C LYS A 103 -19.46 2.01 0.08
N ASP A 104 -20.20 1.40 0.99
CA ASP A 104 -20.61 2.00 2.27
C ASP A 104 -19.58 1.78 3.40
N ASP A 105 -18.63 0.87 3.19
CA ASP A 105 -17.62 0.48 4.18
C ASP A 105 -16.29 1.24 4.01
N VAL A 106 -16.08 1.91 2.87
CA VAL A 106 -14.81 2.55 2.50
C VAL A 106 -15.02 3.99 2.01
N ASN A 107 -13.97 4.80 2.09
CA ASN A 107 -14.03 6.20 1.66
C ASN A 107 -13.78 6.39 0.15
N ALA A 108 -13.13 5.43 -0.49
CA ALA A 108 -12.86 5.40 -1.91
C ALA A 108 -12.43 4.00 -2.35
N VAL A 109 -12.37 3.79 -3.67
CA VAL A 109 -11.76 2.58 -4.24
C VAL A 109 -10.56 2.98 -5.09
N ASP A 110 -9.48 2.22 -4.95
CA ASP A 110 -8.25 2.36 -5.72
C ASP A 110 -8.13 1.24 -6.76
N ILE A 111 -7.81 1.61 -8.00
CA ILE A 111 -7.54 0.64 -9.06
C ILE A 111 -6.04 0.40 -9.14
N ASN A 112 -5.65 -0.87 -8.97
CA ASN A 112 -4.25 -1.27 -9.04
C ASN A 112 -3.75 -1.30 -10.47
N LEU A 113 -2.88 -0.37 -10.82
CA LEU A 113 -2.16 -0.30 -12.09
C LEU A 113 -0.63 -0.46 -11.90
N GLY A 114 -0.20 -0.97 -10.74
CA GLY A 114 1.22 -1.02 -10.41
C GLY A 114 1.78 -2.39 -10.01
N CYS A 115 0.96 -3.44 -9.88
CA CYS A 115 1.42 -4.77 -9.47
C CYS A 115 2.27 -5.44 -10.56
N PRO A 116 3.57 -5.75 -10.30
CA PRO A 116 4.47 -6.31 -11.30
C PRO A 116 4.61 -7.85 -11.21
N GLN A 117 3.73 -8.53 -10.50
CA GLN A 117 3.83 -9.97 -10.26
C GLN A 117 3.38 -10.79 -11.47
N GLN A 118 3.86 -12.03 -11.59
CA GLN A 118 3.52 -12.92 -12.71
C GLN A 118 2.01 -13.23 -12.79
N ILE A 119 1.34 -13.28 -11.65
CA ILE A 119 -0.11 -13.46 -11.61
C ILE A 119 -0.84 -12.27 -12.26
N ALA A 120 -0.35 -11.04 -12.07
CA ALA A 120 -0.89 -9.86 -12.74
C ALA A 120 -0.67 -9.90 -14.26
N LYS A 121 0.48 -10.43 -14.71
CA LYS A 121 0.75 -10.65 -16.13
C LYS A 121 -0.25 -11.65 -16.74
N LYS A 122 -0.46 -12.79 -16.09
CA LYS A 122 -1.42 -13.81 -16.54
C LYS A 122 -2.85 -13.29 -16.57
N GLY A 123 -3.24 -12.48 -15.57
CA GLY A 123 -4.57 -11.88 -15.46
C GLY A 123 -4.76 -10.58 -16.25
N ASN A 124 -3.74 -10.09 -16.95
CA ASN A 124 -3.77 -8.83 -17.72
C ASN A 124 -4.25 -7.63 -16.86
N TYR A 125 -3.69 -7.46 -15.65
CA TYR A 125 -3.98 -6.33 -14.76
C TYR A 125 -2.70 -5.73 -14.16
N GLY A 126 -2.83 -4.72 -13.32
CA GLY A 126 -1.70 -4.08 -12.64
C GLY A 126 -0.74 -3.39 -13.60
N ALA A 127 0.57 -3.55 -13.40
CA ALA A 127 1.59 -2.89 -14.24
C ALA A 127 1.62 -3.38 -15.68
N PHE A 128 1.01 -4.52 -15.99
CA PHE A 128 0.92 -5.04 -17.36
C PHE A 128 -0.23 -4.41 -18.14
N LEU A 129 -1.31 -4.03 -17.46
CA LEU A 129 -2.37 -3.23 -18.05
C LEU A 129 -1.92 -1.79 -18.27
N LEU A 130 -1.08 -1.26 -17.39
CA LEU A 130 -0.56 0.12 -17.45
C LEU A 130 0.10 0.48 -18.80
N HIS A 131 0.67 -0.48 -19.50
CA HIS A 131 1.27 -0.27 -20.83
C HIS A 131 0.26 -0.21 -21.99
N LYS A 132 -1.00 -0.45 -21.69
CA LYS A 132 -2.11 -0.45 -22.65
C LYS A 132 -2.96 0.81 -22.43
N HIS A 133 -2.44 1.93 -22.84
CA HIS A 133 -2.96 3.27 -22.54
C HIS A 133 -4.48 3.37 -22.74
N ASP A 134 -4.96 3.08 -23.95
CA ASP A 134 -6.37 3.22 -24.30
C ASP A 134 -7.27 2.26 -23.49
N GLU A 135 -6.79 1.01 -23.24
CA GLU A 135 -7.54 0.05 -22.42
C GLU A 135 -7.71 0.59 -20.98
N VAL A 136 -6.64 1.18 -20.41
CA VAL A 136 -6.70 1.79 -19.07
C VAL A 136 -7.64 2.98 -19.04
N VAL A 137 -7.52 3.90 -20.00
CA VAL A 137 -8.34 5.13 -20.05
C VAL A 137 -9.82 4.77 -20.21
N ASN A 138 -10.14 3.82 -21.08
CA ASN A 138 -11.52 3.36 -21.27
C ASN A 138 -12.06 2.66 -20.00
N LEU A 139 -11.28 1.76 -19.40
CA LEU A 139 -11.64 1.08 -18.15
C LEU A 139 -11.97 2.09 -17.04
N ILE A 140 -11.09 3.10 -16.85
CA ILE A 140 -11.28 4.12 -15.82
C ILE A 140 -12.49 5.01 -16.14
N SER A 141 -12.67 5.40 -17.41
CA SER A 141 -13.85 6.17 -17.84
C SER A 141 -15.15 5.44 -17.52
N ASP A 142 -15.23 4.14 -17.84
CA ASP A 142 -16.40 3.33 -17.53
C ASP A 142 -16.70 3.27 -16.03
N ILE A 143 -15.64 3.07 -15.21
CA ILE A 143 -15.80 2.98 -13.76
C ILE A 143 -16.23 4.33 -13.18
N THR A 144 -15.54 5.43 -13.51
CA THR A 144 -15.82 6.74 -12.91
C THR A 144 -17.17 7.30 -13.30
N ASN A 145 -17.65 7.01 -14.51
CA ASN A 145 -18.97 7.43 -14.98
C ASN A 145 -20.14 6.68 -14.31
N ASN A 146 -19.88 5.47 -13.80
CA ASN A 146 -20.92 4.59 -13.24
C ASN A 146 -20.74 4.30 -11.75
N CYS A 147 -19.71 4.87 -11.11
CA CYS A 147 -19.42 4.65 -9.69
C CYS A 147 -19.89 5.82 -8.85
N VAL A 148 -20.49 5.52 -7.68
CA VAL A 148 -21.02 6.54 -6.75
C VAL A 148 -19.99 7.03 -5.72
N ILE A 149 -18.88 6.31 -5.55
CA ILE A 149 -17.81 6.68 -4.62
C ILE A 149 -16.54 7.10 -5.36
N PRO A 150 -15.67 7.91 -4.75
CA PRO A 150 -14.43 8.37 -5.39
C PRO A 150 -13.53 7.22 -5.84
N ILE A 151 -12.94 7.36 -7.03
CA ILE A 151 -11.99 6.39 -7.60
C ILE A 151 -10.59 7.00 -7.61
N THR A 152 -9.61 6.22 -7.19
CA THR A 152 -8.18 6.54 -7.20
C THR A 152 -7.39 5.49 -7.98
N CYS A 153 -6.15 5.79 -8.32
CA CYS A 153 -5.27 4.85 -8.99
C CYS A 153 -3.89 4.79 -8.34
N LYS A 154 -3.34 3.58 -8.23
CA LYS A 154 -1.94 3.38 -7.86
C LYS A 154 -1.15 2.84 -9.05
N ILE A 155 -0.20 3.64 -9.55
CA ILE A 155 0.58 3.38 -10.75
C ILE A 155 2.06 3.15 -10.44
N ARG A 156 2.78 2.65 -11.46
CA ARG A 156 4.24 2.71 -11.56
C ARG A 156 4.65 3.63 -12.71
N LYS A 157 5.92 4.03 -12.73
CA LYS A 157 6.55 4.69 -13.87
C LYS A 157 6.49 3.75 -15.09
N ILE A 158 6.07 4.27 -16.24
CA ILE A 158 6.01 3.52 -17.51
C ILE A 158 7.39 3.64 -18.18
N ASP A 159 8.12 2.53 -18.20
CA ASP A 159 9.47 2.47 -18.74
C ASP A 159 10.37 3.60 -18.15
N ASN A 160 11.30 4.13 -18.92
CA ASN A 160 12.05 5.35 -18.57
C ASN A 160 11.55 6.58 -19.35
N ASP A 161 10.30 6.55 -19.77
CA ASP A 161 9.65 7.61 -20.54
C ASP A 161 8.70 8.40 -19.63
N TYR A 162 9.14 9.60 -19.23
CA TYR A 162 8.36 10.49 -18.38
C TYR A 162 7.08 10.97 -19.06
N GLN A 163 7.16 11.22 -20.39
CA GLN A 163 6.02 11.73 -21.14
C GLN A 163 4.88 10.70 -21.20
N LYS A 164 5.20 9.41 -21.42
CA LYS A 164 4.18 8.35 -21.39
C LYS A 164 3.48 8.29 -20.04
N THR A 165 4.26 8.35 -18.95
CA THR A 165 3.68 8.31 -17.60
C THR A 165 2.82 9.54 -17.33
N LEU A 166 3.29 10.73 -17.73
CA LEU A 166 2.57 11.98 -17.54
C LEU A 166 1.27 12.04 -18.37
N ASN A 167 1.31 11.63 -19.64
CA ASN A 167 0.13 11.58 -20.50
C ASN A 167 -0.95 10.69 -19.90
N LEU A 168 -0.58 9.49 -19.42
CA LEU A 168 -1.54 8.63 -18.75
C LEU A 168 -2.15 9.31 -17.51
N CYS A 169 -1.33 10.00 -16.70
CA CYS A 169 -1.83 10.69 -15.51
C CYS A 169 -2.82 11.81 -15.87
N TYR A 170 -2.59 12.56 -16.96
CA TYR A 170 -3.52 13.55 -17.48
C TYR A 170 -4.86 12.92 -17.88
N ASP A 171 -4.79 11.82 -18.63
CA ASP A 171 -6.01 11.14 -19.07
C ASP A 171 -6.79 10.55 -17.89
N LEU A 172 -6.10 9.96 -16.90
CA LEU A 172 -6.73 9.48 -15.67
C LEU A 172 -7.44 10.63 -14.92
N GLN A 173 -6.78 11.79 -14.76
CA GLN A 173 -7.40 12.97 -14.14
C GLN A 173 -8.61 13.43 -14.94
N SER A 174 -8.50 13.54 -16.29
CA SER A 174 -9.61 13.98 -17.16
C SER A 174 -10.81 13.03 -17.11
N ARG A 175 -10.58 11.75 -16.81
CA ARG A 175 -11.64 10.73 -16.62
C ARG A 175 -12.18 10.68 -15.19
N GLY A 176 -11.82 11.63 -14.33
CA GLY A 176 -12.43 11.79 -13.00
C GLY A 176 -11.75 11.08 -11.85
N ILE A 177 -10.51 10.57 -12.04
CA ILE A 177 -9.71 10.06 -10.93
C ILE A 177 -9.45 11.18 -9.92
N LYS A 178 -9.64 10.86 -8.62
CA LYS A 178 -9.57 11.84 -7.53
C LYS A 178 -8.21 11.94 -6.84
N MET A 179 -7.34 10.94 -7.03
CA MET A 179 -6.00 10.90 -6.44
C MET A 179 -5.15 9.87 -7.19
N ILE A 180 -3.87 10.14 -7.38
CA ILE A 180 -2.94 9.17 -7.96
C ILE A 180 -1.78 8.92 -6.99
N THR A 181 -1.53 7.63 -6.68
CA THR A 181 -0.30 7.21 -6.00
C THR A 181 0.72 6.77 -7.04
N VAL A 182 1.89 7.41 -7.04
CA VAL A 182 2.96 7.14 -8.01
C VAL A 182 4.12 6.42 -7.32
N HIS A 183 4.35 5.16 -7.71
CA HIS A 183 5.58 4.46 -7.37
C HIS A 183 6.63 4.76 -8.45
N GLY A 184 7.63 5.57 -8.13
CA GLY A 184 8.65 6.04 -9.08
C GLY A 184 9.66 4.96 -9.51
N ARG A 185 9.17 3.73 -9.77
CA ARG A 185 9.92 2.59 -10.31
C ARG A 185 9.15 1.95 -11.44
N THR A 186 9.86 1.36 -12.42
CA THR A 186 9.23 0.56 -13.46
C THR A 186 8.80 -0.80 -12.93
N LYS A 187 8.09 -1.60 -13.75
CA LYS A 187 7.69 -2.97 -13.35
C LYS A 187 8.86 -3.95 -13.28
N GLU A 188 9.96 -3.65 -13.96
CA GLU A 188 11.20 -4.43 -13.94
C GLU A 188 12.05 -4.18 -12.69
N GLU A 189 11.92 -2.99 -12.09
CA GLU A 189 12.69 -2.56 -10.91
C GLU A 189 12.08 -3.15 -9.63
N LYS A 190 12.26 -4.46 -9.43
CA LYS A 190 11.76 -5.24 -8.29
C LYS A 190 12.73 -6.34 -7.85
N GLY A 191 12.59 -6.81 -6.62
CA GLY A 191 13.44 -7.86 -6.06
C GLY A 191 14.92 -7.49 -6.11
N ILE A 192 15.75 -8.37 -6.68
CA ILE A 192 17.19 -8.14 -6.82
C ILE A 192 17.56 -6.99 -7.77
N ASN A 193 16.62 -6.58 -8.64
CA ASN A 193 16.79 -5.47 -9.59
C ASN A 193 16.20 -4.16 -9.07
N ILE A 194 15.92 -4.07 -7.78
CA ILE A 194 15.36 -2.86 -7.18
C ILE A 194 16.35 -1.70 -7.28
N LYS A 195 15.87 -0.53 -7.72
CA LYS A 195 16.64 0.71 -7.79
C LYS A 195 16.06 1.77 -6.86
N GLN A 196 16.76 2.88 -6.73
CA GLN A 196 16.20 4.07 -6.06
C GLN A 196 14.91 4.50 -6.77
N CYS A 197 13.97 5.00 -5.98
CA CYS A 197 12.76 5.59 -6.51
C CYS A 197 13.11 6.86 -7.28
N ASP A 198 12.60 6.97 -8.48
CA ASP A 198 12.71 8.17 -9.28
C ASP A 198 11.69 9.21 -8.76
N TYR A 199 12.18 10.15 -7.96
CA TYR A 199 11.35 11.23 -7.42
C TYR A 199 11.06 12.32 -8.44
N GLU A 200 11.85 12.40 -9.52
CA GLU A 200 11.68 13.43 -10.56
C GLU A 200 10.35 13.25 -11.31
N ILE A 201 9.99 12.01 -11.69
CA ILE A 201 8.69 11.76 -12.32
C ILE A 201 7.52 12.15 -11.39
N ILE A 202 7.66 11.90 -10.07
CA ILE A 202 6.62 12.27 -9.10
C ILE A 202 6.48 13.79 -9.02
N ARG A 203 7.61 14.53 -9.01
CA ARG A 203 7.63 15.99 -9.03
C ARG A 203 6.95 16.55 -10.28
N ILE A 204 7.32 16.04 -11.46
CA ILE A 204 6.74 16.45 -12.74
C ILE A 204 5.21 16.24 -12.75
N ILE A 205 4.75 15.06 -12.29
CA ILE A 205 3.32 14.77 -12.21
C ILE A 205 2.63 15.74 -11.24
N LYS A 206 3.22 15.99 -10.05
CA LYS A 206 2.64 16.90 -9.05
C LYS A 206 2.53 18.35 -9.55
N GLU A 207 3.51 18.81 -10.30
CA GLU A 207 3.51 20.16 -10.87
C GLU A 207 2.44 20.35 -11.97
N ARG A 208 2.07 19.26 -12.62
CA ARG A 208 1.23 19.28 -13.82
C ARG A 208 -0.23 18.92 -13.57
N LEU A 209 -0.53 18.15 -12.51
CA LEU A 209 -1.88 17.71 -12.21
C LEU A 209 -2.50 18.53 -11.06
N ASN A 210 -3.83 18.64 -11.07
CA ASN A 210 -4.60 19.40 -10.07
C ASN A 210 -5.18 18.51 -8.95
N ILE A 211 -5.02 17.19 -9.04
CA ILE A 211 -5.46 16.23 -8.03
C ILE A 211 -4.33 15.91 -7.04
N PRO A 212 -4.64 15.36 -5.86
CA PRO A 212 -3.64 14.89 -4.91
C PRO A 212 -2.72 13.84 -5.52
N ILE A 213 -1.41 14.01 -5.32
CA ILE A 213 -0.36 13.08 -5.77
C ILE A 213 0.37 12.54 -4.56
N ILE A 214 0.40 11.21 -4.44
CA ILE A 214 1.03 10.49 -3.33
C ILE A 214 2.35 9.89 -3.80
N ALA A 215 3.43 10.23 -3.12
CA ALA A 215 4.76 9.69 -3.41
C ALA A 215 4.93 8.31 -2.76
N ASN A 216 5.37 7.31 -3.53
CA ASN A 216 5.62 5.97 -3.04
C ASN A 216 6.98 5.43 -3.51
N GLY A 217 7.76 4.90 -2.58
CA GLY A 217 9.03 4.21 -2.80
C GLY A 217 10.23 4.89 -2.13
N SER A 218 11.24 4.10 -1.79
CA SER A 218 12.53 4.52 -1.19
C SER A 218 12.41 5.32 0.12
N ILE A 219 11.39 5.08 0.93
CA ILE A 219 11.27 5.59 2.29
C ILE A 219 11.74 4.49 3.25
N GLU A 220 12.89 4.70 3.89
CA GLU A 220 13.54 3.74 4.79
C GLU A 220 13.74 4.30 6.20
N HIS A 221 13.99 5.61 6.29
CA HIS A 221 14.15 6.36 7.53
C HIS A 221 13.09 7.45 7.59
N PHE A 222 12.75 7.90 8.80
CA PHE A 222 11.72 8.93 8.98
C PHE A 222 12.09 10.24 8.27
N GLU A 223 13.37 10.57 8.25
CA GLU A 223 13.93 11.74 7.57
C GLU A 223 13.74 11.70 6.04
N ASP A 224 13.62 10.51 5.46
CA ASP A 224 13.39 10.35 4.02
C ASP A 224 12.00 10.88 3.61
N ILE A 225 11.04 10.87 4.54
CA ILE A 225 9.71 11.47 4.31
C ILE A 225 9.88 12.95 3.98
N LYS A 226 10.62 13.69 4.80
CA LYS A 226 10.86 15.12 4.60
C LYS A 226 11.62 15.39 3.30
N LYS A 227 12.65 14.58 3.00
CA LYS A 227 13.41 14.68 1.74
C LYS A 227 12.51 14.44 0.54
N CYS A 228 11.71 13.37 0.56
CA CYS A 228 10.76 13.02 -0.48
C CYS A 228 9.76 14.15 -0.73
N LEU A 229 9.05 14.61 0.30
CA LEU A 229 8.04 15.67 0.17
C LEU A 229 8.64 17.01 -0.26
N ASN A 230 9.82 17.37 0.25
CA ASN A 230 10.50 18.60 -0.14
C ASN A 230 10.90 18.59 -1.62
N TYR A 231 11.33 17.44 -2.14
CA TYR A 231 11.72 17.31 -3.54
C TYR A 231 10.52 17.18 -4.47
N THR A 232 9.62 16.26 -4.18
CA THR A 232 8.50 15.91 -5.09
C THR A 232 7.35 16.89 -5.03
N LYS A 233 7.21 17.66 -3.93
CA LYS A 233 6.05 18.49 -3.60
C LYS A 233 4.73 17.69 -3.53
N ALA A 234 4.81 16.36 -3.44
CA ALA A 234 3.65 15.48 -3.29
C ALA A 234 2.85 15.84 -2.03
N ASP A 235 1.56 15.54 -2.05
CA ASP A 235 0.64 15.86 -0.94
C ASP A 235 0.87 14.96 0.28
N ALA A 236 1.32 13.71 0.03
CA ALA A 236 1.60 12.71 1.05
C ALA A 236 2.67 11.69 0.61
N VAL A 237 3.12 10.88 1.57
CA VAL A 237 3.95 9.70 1.31
C VAL A 237 3.19 8.42 1.62
N MET A 238 3.37 7.40 0.78
CA MET A 238 2.88 6.05 1.01
C MET A 238 4.07 5.13 1.29
N CYS A 239 4.01 4.39 2.41
CA CYS A 239 5.01 3.41 2.81
C CYS A 239 4.44 1.99 2.77
N ALA A 240 5.28 1.00 2.43
CA ALA A 240 4.96 -0.41 2.42
C ALA A 240 5.93 -1.21 3.31
N GLU A 241 7.09 -1.56 2.79
CA GLU A 241 8.03 -2.50 3.40
C GLU A 241 8.50 -2.07 4.80
N ILE A 242 8.77 -0.79 5.01
CA ILE A 242 9.22 -0.30 6.33
C ILE A 242 8.15 -0.49 7.40
N LEU A 243 6.86 -0.37 7.04
CA LEU A 243 5.76 -0.60 7.98
C LEU A 243 5.64 -2.07 8.38
N LEU A 244 6.05 -3.00 7.51
CA LEU A 244 6.06 -4.43 7.84
C LEU A 244 7.12 -4.80 8.89
N GLU A 245 8.18 -4.03 9.00
CA GLU A 245 9.17 -4.18 10.07
C GLU A 245 8.83 -3.31 11.28
N LYS A 246 8.38 -2.08 11.01
CA LYS A 246 8.10 -1.03 12.01
C LYS A 246 6.71 -0.43 11.77
N PRO A 247 5.61 -1.08 12.17
CA PRO A 247 4.27 -0.51 12.02
C PRO A 247 4.11 0.84 12.72
N TYR A 248 4.99 1.14 13.67
CA TYR A 248 5.10 2.40 14.39
C TYR A 248 5.94 3.49 13.68
N PHE A 249 6.37 3.25 12.44
CA PHE A 249 7.30 4.10 11.70
C PHE A 249 6.88 5.58 11.65
N PHE A 250 5.61 5.84 11.41
CA PHE A 250 5.09 7.21 11.30
C PHE A 250 5.05 7.98 12.63
N SER A 251 5.18 7.31 13.77
CA SER A 251 5.29 7.99 15.07
C SER A 251 6.69 8.56 15.35
N ASN A 252 7.67 8.20 14.55
CA ASN A 252 9.10 8.52 14.77
C ASN A 252 9.61 8.11 16.17
N LYS A 253 9.01 7.08 16.76
CA LYS A 253 9.42 6.52 18.05
C LYS A 253 10.22 5.24 17.83
N ASN A 254 11.06 4.88 18.78
CA ASN A 254 11.63 3.54 18.83
C ASN A 254 10.81 2.71 19.80
N ILE A 255 10.16 1.66 19.30
CA ILE A 255 9.31 0.77 20.07
C ILE A 255 9.85 -0.64 19.95
N ASP A 256 9.95 -1.30 21.09
CA ASP A 256 10.40 -2.69 21.17
C ASP A 256 9.48 -3.61 20.37
N ALA A 257 10.07 -4.49 19.53
CA ALA A 257 9.32 -5.35 18.64
C ALA A 257 8.44 -6.37 19.38
N VAL A 258 8.81 -6.77 20.61
CA VAL A 258 7.96 -7.66 21.43
C VAL A 258 6.68 -6.96 21.87
N ASN A 259 6.75 -5.65 22.17
CA ASN A 259 5.55 -4.86 22.45
C ASN A 259 4.64 -4.78 21.23
N ILE A 260 5.22 -4.58 20.05
CA ILE A 260 4.49 -4.58 18.77
C ILE A 260 3.81 -5.92 18.51
N VAL A 261 4.49 -7.03 18.80
CA VAL A 261 3.92 -8.37 18.72
C VAL A 261 2.71 -8.49 19.64
N ASN A 262 2.82 -8.06 20.89
CA ASN A 262 1.72 -8.13 21.86
C ASN A 262 0.50 -7.32 21.39
N GLU A 263 0.71 -6.08 20.95
CA GLU A 263 -0.36 -5.22 20.43
C GLU A 263 -1.02 -5.78 19.17
N TYR A 264 -0.22 -6.35 18.27
CA TYR A 264 -0.76 -6.99 17.07
C TYR A 264 -1.60 -8.22 17.42
N PHE A 265 -1.17 -9.04 18.40
CA PHE A 265 -1.95 -10.17 18.89
C PHE A 265 -3.31 -9.74 19.47
N GLU A 266 -3.36 -8.66 20.23
CA GLU A 266 -4.63 -8.14 20.77
C GLU A 266 -5.60 -7.77 19.64
N LEU A 267 -5.12 -7.05 18.63
CA LEU A 267 -5.91 -6.69 17.45
C LEU A 267 -6.31 -7.91 16.63
N TYR A 268 -5.38 -8.85 16.46
CA TYR A 268 -5.61 -10.10 15.73
C TYR A 268 -6.73 -10.92 16.37
N LEU A 269 -6.71 -11.10 17.69
CA LEU A 269 -7.75 -11.82 18.43
C LEU A 269 -9.09 -11.09 18.37
N LYS A 270 -9.09 -9.76 18.53
CA LYS A 270 -10.30 -8.95 18.49
C LYS A 270 -11.03 -9.02 17.14
N TYR A 271 -10.29 -9.09 16.03
CA TYR A 271 -10.86 -9.03 14.67
C TYR A 271 -10.82 -10.37 13.94
N GLU A 272 -10.46 -11.46 14.61
CA GLU A 272 -10.49 -12.85 14.11
C GLU A 272 -9.89 -12.99 12.70
N SER A 273 -8.63 -12.59 12.54
CA SER A 273 -7.94 -12.68 11.25
C SER A 273 -7.40 -14.08 10.96
N ASN A 274 -6.99 -14.33 9.73
CA ASN A 274 -6.41 -15.62 9.34
C ASN A 274 -4.99 -15.79 9.92
N THR A 275 -4.68 -16.98 10.44
CA THR A 275 -3.38 -17.30 11.06
C THR A 275 -2.19 -17.13 10.11
N LYS A 276 -2.40 -17.22 8.78
CA LYS A 276 -1.34 -16.96 7.80
C LYS A 276 -0.79 -15.53 7.89
N TYR A 277 -1.66 -14.55 8.19
CA TYR A 277 -1.24 -13.15 8.37
C TYR A 277 -0.40 -12.97 9.62
N LEU A 278 -0.84 -13.61 10.71
CA LEU A 278 -0.10 -13.60 11.98
C LEU A 278 1.34 -14.07 11.77
N LYS A 279 1.53 -15.25 11.19
CA LYS A 279 2.86 -15.79 10.87
C LYS A 279 3.69 -14.82 10.02
N GLY A 280 3.08 -14.29 8.96
CA GLY A 280 3.73 -13.37 8.03
C GLY A 280 4.23 -12.09 8.69
N HIS A 281 3.45 -11.49 9.60
CA HIS A 281 3.85 -10.28 10.34
C HIS A 281 4.89 -10.58 11.40
N LEU A 282 4.74 -11.64 12.18
CA LEU A 282 5.70 -11.98 13.23
C LEU A 282 7.11 -12.22 12.68
N PHE A 283 7.24 -12.87 11.50
CA PHE A 283 8.53 -13.01 10.83
C PHE A 283 9.19 -11.68 10.47
N LYS A 284 8.39 -10.64 10.20
CA LYS A 284 8.90 -9.32 9.83
C LYS A 284 9.19 -8.45 11.04
N PHE A 285 8.29 -8.42 12.02
CA PHE A 285 8.50 -7.66 13.26
C PHE A 285 9.73 -8.15 14.02
N LEU A 286 9.95 -9.47 14.04
CA LEU A 286 11.02 -10.12 14.80
C LEU A 286 12.24 -10.47 13.94
N TYR A 287 12.32 -9.98 12.69
CA TYR A 287 13.41 -10.35 11.78
C TYR A 287 14.79 -10.17 12.41
N LYS A 288 15.03 -9.06 13.09
CA LYS A 288 16.31 -8.75 13.73
C LYS A 288 16.66 -9.73 14.85
N TYR A 289 15.68 -10.14 15.64
CA TYR A 289 15.88 -11.14 16.67
C TYR A 289 16.17 -12.53 16.08
N PHE A 290 15.51 -12.90 14.99
CA PHE A 290 15.68 -14.20 14.33
C PHE A 290 17.04 -14.39 13.64
N GLN A 291 17.81 -13.33 13.45
CA GLN A 291 19.19 -13.46 12.99
C GLN A 291 20.12 -14.00 14.10
N VAL A 292 19.76 -13.82 15.36
CA VAL A 292 20.48 -14.29 16.54
C VAL A 292 19.81 -15.51 17.14
N HIS A 293 18.50 -15.43 17.37
CA HIS A 293 17.70 -16.47 18.04
C HIS A 293 17.04 -17.38 17.00
N THR A 294 17.84 -18.29 16.41
CA THR A 294 17.36 -19.23 15.38
C THR A 294 16.33 -20.22 15.93
N ASP A 295 16.44 -20.58 17.20
CA ASP A 295 15.48 -21.41 17.91
C ASP A 295 14.08 -20.78 18.01
N LEU A 296 13.98 -19.46 18.26
CA LEU A 296 12.70 -18.73 18.21
C LEU A 296 12.14 -18.67 16.78
N ARG A 297 13.01 -18.50 15.79
CA ARG A 297 12.61 -18.55 14.37
C ARG A 297 12.03 -19.93 14.02
N ASP A 298 12.67 -20.99 14.45
CA ASP A 298 12.23 -22.37 14.19
C ASP A 298 10.94 -22.68 14.96
N LEU A 299 10.81 -22.19 16.20
CA LEU A 299 9.56 -22.29 16.97
C LEU A 299 8.39 -21.61 16.22
N LEU A 300 8.57 -20.38 15.75
CA LEU A 300 7.54 -19.68 14.96
C LEU A 300 7.24 -20.41 13.65
N ASN A 301 8.26 -20.95 12.99
CA ASN A 301 8.06 -21.70 11.74
C ASN A 301 7.17 -22.92 11.93
N ASN A 302 7.23 -23.56 13.10
CA ASN A 302 6.44 -24.74 13.45
C ASN A 302 5.05 -24.40 14.04
N CYS A 303 4.68 -23.13 14.16
CA CYS A 303 3.34 -22.74 14.58
C CYS A 303 2.32 -22.98 13.47
N HIS A 304 1.24 -23.70 13.77
CA HIS A 304 0.13 -24.02 12.86
C HIS A 304 -1.22 -23.65 13.44
N THR A 305 -1.40 -23.76 14.75
CA THR A 305 -2.64 -23.45 15.46
C THR A 305 -2.52 -22.13 16.22
N LEU A 306 -3.64 -21.51 16.58
CA LEU A 306 -3.65 -20.32 17.43
C LEU A 306 -2.93 -20.55 18.77
N ASN A 307 -3.08 -21.75 19.36
CA ASN A 307 -2.42 -22.09 20.60
C ASN A 307 -0.89 -22.11 20.46
N ASP A 308 -0.35 -22.57 19.32
CA ASP A 308 1.08 -22.54 19.06
C ASP A 308 1.60 -21.09 19.05
N TYR A 309 0.87 -20.18 18.39
CA TYR A 309 1.24 -18.76 18.36
C TYR A 309 1.13 -18.10 19.74
N ILE A 310 0.14 -18.47 20.55
CA ILE A 310 0.03 -18.00 21.94
C ILE A 310 1.22 -18.47 22.76
N ASN A 311 1.59 -19.75 22.64
CA ASN A 311 2.77 -20.30 23.30
C ASN A 311 4.05 -19.59 22.84
N PHE A 312 4.24 -19.40 21.54
CA PHE A 312 5.35 -18.63 20.98
C PHE A 312 5.44 -17.23 21.61
N LYS A 313 4.31 -16.50 21.67
CA LYS A 313 4.24 -15.18 22.29
C LYS A 313 4.68 -15.22 23.77
N ASN A 314 4.27 -16.24 24.51
CA ASN A 314 4.64 -16.38 25.93
C ASN A 314 6.15 -16.61 26.08
N VAL A 315 6.74 -17.52 25.31
CA VAL A 315 8.20 -17.75 25.28
C VAL A 315 8.96 -16.47 24.92
N LEU A 316 8.47 -15.71 23.95
CA LEU A 316 9.07 -14.43 23.54
C LEU A 316 9.06 -13.40 24.68
N ASN A 317 7.92 -13.28 25.40
CA ASN A 317 7.80 -12.37 26.54
C ASN A 317 8.67 -12.81 27.74
N GLU A 318 8.76 -14.11 28.03
CA GLU A 318 9.63 -14.65 29.07
C GLU A 318 11.09 -14.29 28.80
N ARG A 319 11.58 -14.50 27.57
CA ARG A 319 12.97 -14.14 27.19
C ARG A 319 13.23 -12.63 27.28
N LYS A 320 12.24 -11.83 26.92
CA LYS A 320 12.32 -10.38 27.09
C LYS A 320 12.49 -10.02 28.57
N ASN A 321 11.66 -10.58 29.44
CA ASN A 321 11.69 -10.32 30.87
C ASN A 321 12.99 -10.77 31.53
N MET A 322 13.60 -11.86 31.02
CA MET A 322 14.92 -12.34 31.44
C MET A 322 16.08 -11.51 30.88
N GLY A 323 15.82 -10.56 29.97
CA GLY A 323 16.87 -9.75 29.34
C GLY A 323 17.77 -10.55 28.39
N THR A 324 17.30 -11.69 27.87
CA THR A 324 18.10 -12.59 27.02
C THR A 324 17.92 -12.34 25.52
N LEU A 325 17.04 -11.40 25.14
CA LEU A 325 16.83 -11.06 23.72
C LEU A 325 17.85 -10.03 23.24
N THR A 326 18.54 -10.38 22.16
CA THR A 326 19.47 -9.50 21.45
C THR A 326 19.09 -9.42 19.99
N GLU A 327 19.31 -8.28 19.34
CA GLU A 327 18.96 -8.06 17.93
C GLU A 327 20.18 -7.62 17.10
N THR A 328 20.11 -7.86 15.79
CA THR A 328 21.07 -7.32 14.83
C THR A 328 20.66 -5.93 14.34
N SER A 329 21.61 -5.22 13.72
CA SER A 329 21.33 -3.94 13.03
C SER A 329 20.65 -4.11 11.68
N TYR A 330 20.63 -5.32 11.10
CA TYR A 330 20.15 -5.53 9.74
C TYR A 330 18.61 -5.55 9.67
N SER A 331 18.06 -4.80 8.69
CA SER A 331 16.65 -4.77 8.33
C SER A 331 16.31 -5.81 7.26
N TRP A 332 15.14 -6.47 7.33
CA TRP A 332 14.78 -7.52 6.36
C TRP A 332 14.52 -6.99 4.95
N TYR A 333 13.98 -5.79 4.80
CA TYR A 333 13.67 -5.23 3.48
C TYR A 333 14.90 -4.80 2.69
N ARG A 334 16.07 -4.62 3.37
CA ARG A 334 17.36 -4.34 2.72
C ARG A 334 18.02 -5.57 2.12
N ARG A 335 17.55 -6.77 2.38
CA ARG A 335 18.16 -8.02 1.88
C ARG A 335 18.33 -8.09 0.36
N TYR A 336 17.58 -7.31 -0.40
CA TYR A 336 17.65 -7.22 -1.85
C TYR A 336 18.52 -6.09 -2.36
N ARG A 337 19.00 -5.22 -1.50
CA ARG A 337 19.89 -4.12 -1.86
C ARG A 337 21.31 -4.55 -1.56
N LYS A 338 22.13 -4.64 -2.62
CA LYS A 338 23.57 -4.56 -2.46
C LYS A 338 23.88 -3.12 -2.11
N ASP A 339 24.74 -2.90 -1.13
CA ASP A 339 25.08 -1.62 -0.53
C ASP A 339 25.05 -0.46 -1.54
N ILE A 340 24.25 0.54 -1.22
CA ILE A 340 24.24 1.83 -1.91
C ILE A 340 25.13 2.75 -1.10
#